data_270d5f9ea1ba2f8f9150e12a8c3ca889
#
_entry.id   270d5f9ea1ba2f8f9150e12a8c3ca889
#
_cell.length_a   1.000
_cell.length_b   1.000
_cell.length_c   1.000
_cell.angle_alpha   90.00
_cell.angle_beta   90.00
_cell.angle_gamma   90.00
#
_symmetry.space_group_name_H-M   'P 1'
#
loop_
_entity.id
_entity.type
_entity.pdbx_description
1 polymer ?
#
loop_
_entity_poly.entity_id
_entity_poly.type
_entity_poly.pdbx_seq_one_letter_code
_entity_poly.pdbx_strand_id
1 'polypeptide(L)'
;ASDVYKRQAATISTGKLGIFHGMKSYFCQDDYGQIAPVYSISAGLDYPGVGPEHADLYDRGRAEYVAITDDEAVNAFEYLSRTEGIIPAIESAHAVAHAIKLAPTMDKDQIMIITVSGRGDKDCAAIARYRGENIYE
;
A
#
# COMPACT_ATOMS: atom_id res chain seq x y z
N ALA A 1 2.20 0.03 -1.88
CA ALA A 1 3.32 -0.25 -1.00
C ALA A 1 4.32 0.91 -0.98
N SER A 2 4.83 1.18 0.17
CA SER A 2 5.58 2.37 0.54
C SER A 2 7.03 2.33 0.08
N ASP A 3 7.59 3.50 -0.16
CA ASP A 3 9.00 3.68 -0.49
C ASP A 3 9.71 4.41 0.66
N VAL A 4 10.58 3.73 1.36
CA VAL A 4 11.65 4.37 2.13
C VAL A 4 12.96 3.91 1.52
N TYR A 5 13.73 4.84 1.00
CA TYR A 5 15.04 4.70 0.37
C TYR A 5 15.58 3.24 0.31
N LYS A 6 15.41 2.55 -0.81
CA LYS A 6 15.81 1.16 -1.10
C LYS A 6 15.08 0.04 -0.31
N ARG A 7 13.97 0.31 0.36
CA ARG A 7 13.19 -0.70 1.10
C ARG A 7 11.73 -0.69 0.68
N GLN A 8 11.47 -0.87 -0.61
CA GLN A 8 10.10 -0.84 -1.16
C GLN A 8 9.38 -2.14 -0.85
N ALA A 9 8.21 -2.05 -0.19
CA ALA A 9 7.29 -3.17 -0.02
C ALA A 9 6.32 -3.35 -1.21
N ALA A 10 6.59 -2.70 -2.35
CA ALA A 10 5.83 -2.83 -3.61
C ALA A 10 6.20 -4.12 -4.34
N THR A 11 5.89 -5.26 -3.76
CA THR A 11 6.42 -6.57 -4.16
C THR A 11 6.16 -6.92 -5.62
N ILE A 12 4.98 -6.66 -6.17
CA ILE A 12 4.69 -6.97 -7.59
C ILE A 12 5.50 -6.07 -8.52
N SER A 13 5.77 -4.82 -8.13
CA SER A 13 6.55 -3.87 -8.93
C SER A 13 8.06 -4.09 -8.84
N THR A 14 8.57 -4.55 -7.69
CA THR A 14 10.01 -4.62 -7.40
C THR A 14 10.53 -6.02 -7.11
N GLY A 15 9.65 -6.95 -6.78
CA GLY A 15 9.99 -8.34 -6.45
C GLY A 15 10.30 -9.20 -7.66
N LYS A 16 10.87 -10.36 -7.40
CA LYS A 16 11.17 -11.39 -8.40
C LYS A 16 10.43 -12.67 -8.06
N LEU A 17 10.15 -13.48 -9.07
CA LEU A 17 9.57 -14.79 -8.89
C LEU A 17 10.52 -15.72 -8.14
N GLY A 18 10.02 -16.43 -7.15
CA GLY A 18 10.80 -17.39 -6.40
C GLY A 18 9.93 -18.22 -5.46
N ILE A 19 10.58 -19.02 -4.62
CA ILE A 19 9.91 -19.83 -3.60
C ILE A 19 10.28 -19.28 -2.23
N PHE A 20 9.29 -18.90 -1.44
CA PHE A 20 9.47 -18.46 -0.08
C PHE A 20 8.29 -18.91 0.79
N HIS A 21 8.53 -19.18 2.06
CA HIS A 21 7.52 -19.69 2.97
C HIS A 21 6.70 -20.86 2.42
N GLY A 22 7.33 -21.75 1.63
CA GLY A 22 6.69 -22.92 1.03
C GLY A 22 5.78 -22.66 -0.17
N MET A 23 5.79 -21.46 -0.74
CA MET A 23 4.97 -21.10 -1.90
C MET A 23 5.80 -20.45 -3.02
N LYS A 24 5.36 -20.65 -4.26
CA LYS A 24 5.90 -19.94 -5.43
C LYS A 24 5.11 -18.65 -5.65
N SER A 25 5.78 -17.51 -5.54
CA SER A 25 5.16 -16.19 -5.71
C SER A 25 6.22 -15.13 -5.98
N TYR A 26 5.80 -13.87 -6.05
CA TYR A 26 6.71 -12.73 -6.10
C TYR A 26 7.11 -12.31 -4.67
N PHE A 27 8.38 -12.04 -4.46
CA PHE A 27 8.90 -11.43 -3.22
C PHE A 27 10.12 -10.56 -3.47
N CYS A 28 10.36 -9.60 -2.60
CA CYS A 28 11.51 -8.72 -2.65
C CYS A 28 12.77 -9.51 -2.31
N GLN A 29 13.74 -9.52 -3.22
CA GLN A 29 14.97 -10.30 -3.11
C GLN A 29 16.19 -9.39 -3.15
N ASP A 30 17.21 -9.76 -2.39
CA ASP A 30 18.55 -9.20 -2.54
C ASP A 30 19.29 -9.81 -3.75
N ASP A 31 20.55 -9.44 -3.95
CA ASP A 31 21.37 -9.93 -5.07
C ASP A 31 21.70 -11.43 -4.98
N TYR A 32 21.48 -12.04 -3.82
CA TYR A 32 21.71 -13.46 -3.57
C TYR A 32 20.42 -14.30 -3.57
N GLY A 33 19.29 -13.68 -3.89
CA GLY A 33 17.97 -14.35 -3.89
C GLY A 33 17.39 -14.57 -2.51
N GLN A 34 17.93 -13.96 -1.45
CA GLN A 34 17.36 -13.98 -0.12
C GLN A 34 16.27 -12.93 0.02
N ILE A 35 15.40 -13.09 1.02
CA ILE A 35 14.35 -12.10 1.33
C ILE A 35 15.01 -10.76 1.69
N ALA A 36 14.75 -9.74 0.87
CA ALA A 36 15.23 -8.40 1.15
C ALA A 36 14.37 -7.73 2.25
N PRO A 37 14.98 -6.95 3.16
CA PRO A 37 14.21 -6.16 4.11
C PRO A 37 13.41 -5.09 3.39
N VAL A 38 12.14 -4.97 3.75
CA VAL A 38 11.22 -3.96 3.26
C VAL A 38 10.73 -3.08 4.39
N TYR A 39 10.09 -1.98 4.06
CA TYR A 39 9.46 -1.09 5.02
C TYR A 39 8.19 -0.48 4.43
N SER A 40 7.18 -0.35 5.25
CA SER A 40 5.97 0.43 5.01
C SER A 40 5.53 1.10 6.30
N ILE A 41 5.02 2.33 6.21
CA ILE A 41 4.32 2.97 7.34
C ILE A 41 3.08 2.17 7.75
N SER A 42 2.50 1.43 6.82
CA SER A 42 1.39 0.52 7.05
C SER A 42 1.91 -0.84 7.51
N ALA A 43 1.62 -1.22 8.75
CA ALA A 43 2.04 -2.51 9.30
C ALA A 43 1.49 -3.70 8.49
N GLY A 44 0.28 -3.58 7.94
CA GLY A 44 -0.33 -4.60 7.09
C GLY A 44 0.32 -4.76 5.71
N LEU A 45 1.07 -3.76 5.25
CA LEU A 45 1.78 -3.77 3.97
C LEU A 45 3.31 -3.91 4.13
N ASP A 46 3.79 -3.96 5.37
CA ASP A 46 5.22 -4.13 5.68
C ASP A 46 5.61 -5.62 5.60
N TYR A 47 5.55 -6.17 4.40
CA TYR A 47 5.82 -7.57 4.12
C TYR A 47 6.51 -7.74 2.74
N PRO A 48 7.53 -8.58 2.62
CA PRO A 48 8.36 -8.68 1.42
C PRO A 48 7.76 -9.49 0.28
N GLY A 49 6.58 -10.09 0.44
CA GLY A 49 5.99 -10.98 -0.56
C GLY A 49 4.49 -10.76 -0.74
N VAL A 50 3.94 -11.39 -1.77
CA VAL A 50 2.49 -11.43 -2.03
C VAL A 50 2.00 -12.86 -2.08
N GLY A 51 0.71 -13.07 -1.81
CA GLY A 51 0.08 -14.39 -1.94
C GLY A 51 0.08 -14.89 -3.40
N PRO A 52 0.10 -16.22 -3.62
CA PRO A 52 0.11 -16.79 -4.98
C PRO A 52 -1.10 -16.39 -5.82
N GLU A 53 -2.24 -16.15 -5.20
CA GLU A 53 -3.46 -15.69 -5.88
C GLU A 53 -3.28 -14.31 -6.52
N HIS A 54 -2.69 -13.36 -5.80
CA HIS A 54 -2.35 -12.05 -6.37
C HIS A 54 -1.30 -12.14 -7.47
N ALA A 55 -0.30 -13.02 -7.31
CA ALA A 55 0.68 -13.27 -8.35
C ALA A 55 0.02 -13.82 -9.62
N ASP A 56 -0.93 -14.76 -9.51
CA ASP A 56 -1.68 -15.32 -10.62
C ASP A 56 -2.56 -14.28 -11.33
N LEU A 57 -3.26 -13.43 -10.56
CA LEU A 57 -4.07 -12.35 -11.12
C LEU A 57 -3.23 -11.34 -11.90
N TYR A 58 -2.02 -11.05 -11.41
CA TYR A 58 -1.06 -10.20 -12.11
C TYR A 58 -0.56 -10.86 -13.40
N ASP A 59 -0.11 -12.11 -13.34
CA ASP A 59 0.44 -12.85 -14.49
C ASP A 59 -0.60 -13.02 -15.59
N ARG A 60 -1.87 -13.19 -15.23
CA ARG A 60 -3.00 -13.29 -16.19
C ARG A 60 -3.49 -11.93 -16.69
N GLY A 61 -2.95 -10.83 -16.20
CA GLY A 61 -3.44 -9.50 -16.54
C GLY A 61 -4.88 -9.22 -16.12
N ARG A 62 -5.40 -9.94 -15.11
CA ARG A 62 -6.76 -9.79 -14.57
C ARG A 62 -6.89 -8.63 -13.60
N ALA A 63 -5.78 -8.20 -12.99
CA ALA A 63 -5.70 -7.08 -12.09
C ALA A 63 -4.46 -6.25 -12.39
N GLU A 64 -4.61 -4.94 -12.28
CA GLU A 64 -3.51 -3.99 -12.32
C GLU A 64 -3.04 -3.70 -10.89
N TYR A 65 -1.73 -3.71 -10.66
CA TYR A 65 -1.12 -3.45 -9.37
C TYR A 65 -0.27 -2.20 -9.45
N VAL A 66 -0.55 -1.25 -8.58
CA VAL A 66 0.14 0.04 -8.55
C VAL A 66 0.78 0.28 -7.19
N ALA A 67 1.91 0.95 -7.18
CA ALA A 67 2.60 1.34 -5.97
C ALA A 67 2.15 2.74 -5.52
N ILE A 68 1.99 2.90 -4.21
CA ILE A 68 1.69 4.17 -3.54
C ILE A 68 2.77 4.40 -2.49
N THR A 69 3.30 5.62 -2.42
CA THR A 69 4.30 5.99 -1.43
C THR A 69 3.67 6.26 -0.06
N ASP A 70 4.50 6.24 1.00
CA ASP A 70 4.04 6.59 2.36
C ASP A 70 3.44 8.00 2.41
N ASP A 71 4.08 8.98 1.78
CA ASP A 71 3.58 10.35 1.70
C ASP A 71 2.20 10.44 1.04
N GLU A 72 2.00 9.73 -0.05
CA GLU A 72 0.72 9.69 -0.75
C GLU A 72 -0.37 9.04 0.12
N ALA A 73 -0.04 7.95 0.81
CA ALA A 73 -0.97 7.28 1.70
C ALA A 73 -1.35 8.15 2.90
N VAL A 74 -0.37 8.83 3.53
CA VAL A 74 -0.62 9.76 4.64
C VAL A 74 -1.47 10.95 4.19
N ASN A 75 -1.16 11.55 3.04
CA ASN A 75 -1.96 12.64 2.48
C ASN A 75 -3.41 12.20 2.20
N ALA A 76 -3.60 11.01 1.67
CA ALA A 76 -4.93 10.46 1.38
C ALA A 76 -5.71 10.14 2.67
N PHE A 77 -5.03 9.63 3.71
CA PHE A 77 -5.60 9.43 5.04
C PHE A 77 -6.17 10.73 5.60
N GLU A 78 -5.36 11.79 5.60
CA GLU A 78 -5.77 13.11 6.08
C GLU A 78 -6.86 13.73 5.21
N TYR A 79 -6.75 13.58 3.88
CA TYR A 79 -7.75 14.10 2.95
C TYR A 79 -9.13 13.50 3.18
N LEU A 80 -9.23 12.17 3.24
CA LEU A 80 -10.50 11.49 3.48
C LEU A 80 -11.09 11.84 4.86
N SER A 81 -10.22 11.95 5.87
CA SER A 81 -10.64 12.33 7.22
C SER A 81 -11.23 13.74 7.27
N ARG A 82 -10.64 14.69 6.54
CA ARG A 82 -11.10 16.10 6.52
C ARG A 82 -12.34 16.30 5.66
N THR A 83 -12.43 15.60 4.51
CA THR A 83 -13.52 15.84 3.55
C THR A 83 -14.77 15.04 3.87
N GLU A 84 -14.62 13.80 4.33
CA GLU A 84 -15.73 12.88 4.55
C GLU A 84 -15.95 12.51 6.03
N GLY A 85 -15.06 12.94 6.93
CA GLY A 85 -15.12 12.55 8.33
C GLY A 85 -14.82 11.07 8.58
N ILE A 86 -14.21 10.39 7.62
CA ILE A 86 -13.84 8.97 7.70
C ILE A 86 -12.35 8.87 7.98
N ILE A 87 -11.97 8.24 9.08
CA ILE A 87 -10.59 7.91 9.40
C ILE A 87 -10.30 6.50 8.85
N PRO A 88 -9.67 6.35 7.67
CA PRO A 88 -9.44 5.04 7.09
C PRO A 88 -8.30 4.33 7.80
N ALA A 89 -8.27 3.00 7.74
CA ALA A 89 -7.02 2.29 8.00
C ALA A 89 -5.95 2.75 7.00
N ILE A 90 -4.69 2.83 7.41
CA ILE A 90 -3.62 3.32 6.53
C ILE A 90 -3.40 2.40 5.32
N GLU A 91 -3.70 1.11 5.46
CA GLU A 91 -3.77 0.15 4.37
C GLU A 91 -4.76 0.62 3.29
N SER A 92 -5.97 0.98 3.69
CA SER A 92 -7.03 1.45 2.79
C SER A 92 -6.74 2.86 2.25
N ALA A 93 -5.97 3.68 2.95
CA ALA A 93 -5.54 4.99 2.46
C ALA A 93 -4.70 4.89 1.17
N HIS A 94 -4.01 3.77 0.93
CA HIS A 94 -3.33 3.51 -0.33
C HIS A 94 -4.30 3.45 -1.52
N ALA A 95 -5.45 2.80 -1.33
CA ALA A 95 -6.50 2.75 -2.36
C ALA A 95 -7.10 4.14 -2.62
N VAL A 96 -7.32 4.92 -1.55
CA VAL A 96 -7.79 6.32 -1.67
C VAL A 96 -6.76 7.19 -2.39
N ALA A 97 -5.47 7.04 -2.09
CA ALA A 97 -4.40 7.76 -2.78
C ALA A 97 -4.38 7.48 -4.28
N HIS A 98 -4.54 6.21 -4.67
CA HIS A 98 -4.63 5.88 -6.09
C HIS A 98 -5.90 6.44 -6.73
N ALA A 99 -7.03 6.39 -6.03
CA ALA A 99 -8.29 6.96 -6.51
C ALA A 99 -8.17 8.48 -6.77
N ILE A 100 -7.49 9.23 -5.90
CA ILE A 100 -7.23 10.66 -6.09
C ILE A 100 -6.43 10.92 -7.37
N LYS A 101 -5.47 10.05 -7.71
CA LYS A 101 -4.69 10.15 -8.95
C LYS A 101 -5.51 9.79 -10.18
N LEU A 102 -6.34 8.76 -10.07
CA LEU A 102 -7.08 8.20 -11.20
C LEU A 102 -8.33 9.02 -11.55
N ALA A 103 -9.06 9.51 -10.56
CA ALA A 103 -10.33 10.21 -10.75
C ALA A 103 -10.28 11.36 -11.79
N PRO A 104 -9.23 12.22 -11.82
CA PRO A 104 -9.14 13.28 -12.81
C PRO A 104 -9.02 12.80 -14.27
N THR A 105 -8.64 11.53 -14.47
CA THR A 105 -8.48 10.93 -15.81
C THR A 105 -9.72 10.19 -16.29
N MET A 106 -10.72 10.04 -15.42
CA MET A 106 -11.96 9.31 -15.71
C MET A 106 -13.00 10.22 -16.36
N ASP A 107 -13.84 9.63 -17.21
CA ASP A 107 -15.01 10.30 -17.74
C ASP A 107 -16.08 10.49 -16.64
N LYS A 108 -16.93 11.50 -16.79
CA LYS A 108 -17.92 11.88 -15.76
C LYS A 108 -19.01 10.83 -15.50
N ASP A 109 -19.23 9.92 -16.42
CA ASP A 109 -20.20 8.82 -16.33
C ASP A 109 -19.59 7.51 -15.83
N GLN A 110 -18.27 7.46 -15.65
CA GLN A 110 -17.59 6.32 -15.07
C GLN A 110 -17.74 6.29 -13.55
N ILE A 111 -17.84 5.08 -13.00
CA ILE A 111 -18.01 4.85 -11.57
C ILE A 111 -16.75 4.18 -11.03
N MET A 112 -16.21 4.73 -9.94
CA MET A 112 -15.10 4.14 -9.18
C MET A 112 -15.64 3.64 -7.84
N ILE A 113 -15.31 2.41 -7.49
CA ILE A 113 -15.61 1.82 -6.18
C ILE A 113 -14.29 1.63 -5.43
N ILE A 114 -14.19 2.19 -4.23
CA ILE A 114 -13.02 2.08 -3.36
C ILE A 114 -13.41 1.25 -2.14
N THR A 115 -12.72 0.14 -1.91
CA THR A 115 -12.91 -0.64 -0.68
C THR A 115 -12.14 0.02 0.45
N VAL A 116 -12.85 0.58 1.41
CA VAL A 116 -12.29 1.16 2.64
C VAL A 116 -12.65 0.23 3.80
N SER A 117 -11.77 -0.73 4.06
CA SER A 117 -11.94 -1.72 5.12
C SER A 117 -11.12 -1.33 6.37
N GLY A 118 -11.44 -1.95 7.50
CA GLY A 118 -10.75 -1.70 8.75
C GLY A 118 -11.11 -0.34 9.37
N ARG A 119 -10.23 0.15 10.23
CA ARG A 119 -10.40 1.42 10.95
C ARG A 119 -9.05 2.12 11.10
N GLY A 120 -9.05 3.45 11.15
CA GLY A 120 -7.84 4.25 11.19
C GLY A 120 -7.47 4.84 12.54
N ASP A 121 -8.32 4.72 13.56
CA ASP A 121 -8.03 5.20 14.92
C ASP A 121 -6.73 4.59 15.49
N LYS A 122 -6.44 3.34 15.19
CA LYS A 122 -5.19 2.67 15.53
C LYS A 122 -3.94 3.29 14.89
N ASP A 123 -4.11 4.02 13.80
CA ASP A 123 -3.02 4.53 12.98
C ASP A 123 -2.73 6.02 13.25
N CYS A 124 -3.59 6.72 13.99
CA CYS A 124 -3.46 8.17 14.25
C CYS A 124 -2.10 8.53 14.88
N ALA A 125 -1.62 7.74 15.85
CA ALA A 125 -0.33 7.98 16.48
C ALA A 125 0.84 7.78 15.51
N ALA A 126 0.76 6.81 14.60
CA ALA A 126 1.77 6.57 13.57
C ALA A 126 1.80 7.73 12.55
N ILE A 127 0.64 8.22 12.13
CA ILE A 127 0.50 9.38 11.24
C ILE A 127 1.09 10.64 11.89
N ALA A 128 0.75 10.91 13.16
CA ALA A 128 1.29 12.07 13.88
C ALA A 128 2.82 12.01 13.99
N ARG A 129 3.38 10.85 14.37
CA ARG A 129 4.85 10.67 14.38
C ARG A 129 5.46 10.90 13.00
N TYR A 130 4.82 10.42 11.95
CA TYR A 130 5.28 10.64 10.58
C TYR A 130 5.32 12.13 10.21
N ARG A 131 4.35 12.92 10.70
CA ARG A 131 4.30 14.38 10.55
C ARG A 131 5.23 15.14 11.51
N GLY A 132 5.91 14.45 12.41
CA GLY A 132 6.77 15.06 13.42
C GLY A 132 6.00 15.65 14.62
N GLU A 133 4.76 15.24 14.80
CA GLU A 133 3.91 15.61 15.92
C GLU A 133 3.95 14.52 17.00
N ASN A 134 4.02 14.93 18.27
CA ASN A 134 3.87 14.02 19.40
C ASN A 134 2.43 14.06 19.88
N ILE A 135 1.72 12.96 19.70
CA ILE A 135 0.46 12.73 20.41
C ILE A 135 0.84 12.01 21.70
N TYR A 136 0.53 12.61 22.83
CA TYR A 136 0.65 11.92 24.13
C TYR A 136 -0.37 10.79 24.16
N GLU A 137 0.15 9.59 24.37
CA GLU A 137 -0.66 8.40 24.65
C GLU A 137 -1.22 8.47 26.08
#